data_819eb33bf63176f11a48912d4e4631a7
#
_entry.id   819eb33bf63176f11a48912d4e4631a7
#
_cell.length_a   1.000
_cell.length_b   1.000
_cell.length_c   1.000
_cell.angle_alpha   90.00
_cell.angle_beta   90.00
_cell.angle_gamma   90.00
#
_symmetry.space_group_name_H-M   'P 1'
#
loop_
_entity.id
_entity.type
_entity.pdbx_description
1 polymer ?
#
loop_
_entity_poly.entity_id
_entity_poly.type
_entity_poly.pdbx_seq_one_letter_code
_entity_poly.pdbx_strand_id
1 'polypeptide(L)'
;PEDAPQRHAIKLINPINIDLSLMRTTLASEMLYAISRNQKKGTLEGRIFEMGNIFIAKELPLTEYPDERETLCVGVFGEEESFFTLKGIAENVADALDVKFTYQTAERPFLHPYQTAEVFCDGQLVGYLGKVRYEICDDLDMRVPAYVMELDLRVLSQRYGKDRVFTPIS
;
A
#
# COMPACT_ATOMS: atom_id res chain seq x y z
N PRO A 1 -16.87 -0.47 -2.65
CA PRO A 1 -18.03 0.30 -3.12
C PRO A 1 -17.88 0.61 -4.60
N GLU A 2 -18.97 0.72 -5.35
CA GLU A 2 -18.93 1.01 -6.79
C GLU A 2 -18.33 2.39 -7.07
N ASP A 3 -18.47 3.32 -6.14
CA ASP A 3 -17.98 4.71 -6.22
C ASP A 3 -16.57 4.92 -5.65
N ALA A 4 -15.81 3.85 -5.40
CA ALA A 4 -14.44 4.00 -4.88
C ALA A 4 -13.55 4.70 -5.91
N PRO A 5 -12.79 5.77 -5.56
CA PRO A 5 -11.92 6.49 -6.49
C PRO A 5 -10.92 5.58 -7.22
N GLN A 6 -10.52 4.47 -6.60
CA GLN A 6 -9.63 3.46 -7.20
C GLN A 6 -10.26 2.73 -8.39
N ARG A 7 -11.58 2.81 -8.59
CA ARG A 7 -12.26 2.27 -9.79
C ARG A 7 -12.23 3.21 -10.98
N HIS A 8 -11.92 4.48 -10.78
CA HIS A 8 -11.77 5.47 -11.84
C HIS A 8 -10.39 5.37 -12.47
N ALA A 9 -10.07 4.18 -12.99
CA ALA A 9 -8.79 3.95 -13.66
C ALA A 9 -8.76 4.64 -15.03
N ILE A 10 -7.66 5.33 -15.30
CA ILE A 10 -7.44 6.06 -16.55
C ILE A 10 -7.00 5.07 -17.62
N LYS A 11 -7.71 5.05 -18.74
CA LYS A 11 -7.36 4.21 -19.87
C LYS A 11 -6.32 4.91 -20.75
N LEU A 12 -5.23 4.21 -21.07
CA LEU A 12 -4.22 4.69 -22.01
C LEU A 12 -4.74 4.59 -23.44
N ILE A 13 -4.48 5.61 -24.25
CA ILE A 13 -4.91 5.64 -25.67
C ILE A 13 -4.11 4.64 -26.51
N ASN A 14 -2.80 4.50 -26.25
CA ASN A 14 -1.88 3.61 -26.96
C ASN A 14 -1.12 2.70 -25.98
N PRO A 15 -1.76 1.69 -25.35
CA PRO A 15 -1.07 0.82 -24.44
C PRO A 15 -0.12 -0.12 -25.21
N ILE A 16 1.05 -0.42 -24.63
CA ILE A 16 2.00 -1.39 -25.19
C ILE A 16 1.42 -2.80 -25.15
N ASN A 17 0.59 -3.09 -24.14
CA ASN A 17 -0.11 -4.36 -23.95
C ASN A 17 -1.51 -4.08 -23.39
N ILE A 18 -2.46 -4.95 -23.66
CA ILE A 18 -3.84 -4.83 -23.18
C ILE A 18 -3.90 -4.87 -21.64
N ASP A 19 -3.03 -5.65 -21.01
CA ASP A 19 -2.91 -5.75 -19.55
C ASP A 19 -2.36 -4.46 -18.90
N LEU A 20 -1.70 -3.60 -19.69
CA LEU A 20 -1.16 -2.30 -19.29
C LEU A 20 -2.01 -1.13 -19.82
N SER A 21 -3.26 -1.40 -20.18
CA SER A 21 -4.15 -0.38 -20.75
C SER A 21 -4.73 0.60 -19.73
N LEU A 22 -4.62 0.32 -18.46
CA LEU A 22 -5.10 1.15 -17.36
C LEU A 22 -3.95 1.67 -16.51
N MET A 23 -4.00 2.93 -16.13
CA MET A 23 -3.09 3.46 -15.12
C MET A 23 -3.46 2.91 -13.75
N ARG A 24 -2.48 2.44 -13.01
CA ARG A 24 -2.69 1.82 -11.69
C ARG A 24 -3.16 2.84 -10.65
N THR A 25 -4.19 2.47 -9.92
CA THR A 25 -4.77 3.25 -8.83
C THR A 25 -4.36 2.75 -7.44
N THR A 26 -3.63 1.63 -7.39
CA THR A 26 -3.07 0.99 -6.20
C THR A 26 -1.89 0.11 -6.62
N LEU A 27 -0.92 -0.08 -5.75
CA LEU A 27 0.16 -1.08 -5.92
C LEU A 27 -0.22 -2.43 -5.29
N ALA A 28 -1.23 -2.44 -4.40
CA ALA A 28 -1.61 -3.64 -3.64
C ALA A 28 -1.99 -4.81 -4.56
N SER A 29 -2.70 -4.57 -5.66
CA SER A 29 -3.09 -5.64 -6.58
C SER A 29 -1.88 -6.36 -7.18
N GLU A 30 -0.90 -5.61 -7.70
CA GLU A 30 0.32 -6.18 -8.27
C GLU A 30 1.19 -6.86 -7.21
N MET A 31 1.22 -6.29 -6.00
CA MET A 31 1.88 -6.88 -4.84
C MET A 31 1.28 -8.24 -4.50
N LEU A 32 -0.04 -8.38 -4.46
CA LEU A 32 -0.72 -9.66 -4.21
C LEU A 32 -0.43 -10.69 -5.31
N TYR A 33 -0.40 -10.28 -6.58
CA TYR A 33 0.02 -11.16 -7.68
C TYR A 33 1.48 -11.59 -7.55
N ALA A 34 2.37 -10.69 -7.10
CA ALA A 34 3.77 -11.03 -6.86
C ALA A 34 3.92 -12.05 -5.73
N ILE A 35 3.19 -11.88 -4.63
CA ILE A 35 3.14 -12.84 -3.51
C ILE A 35 2.62 -14.20 -4.00
N SER A 36 1.49 -14.23 -4.71
CA SER A 36 0.92 -15.46 -5.27
C SER A 36 1.94 -16.20 -6.15
N ARG A 37 2.61 -15.50 -7.07
CA ARG A 37 3.65 -16.10 -7.93
C ARG A 37 4.82 -16.68 -7.16
N ASN A 38 5.25 -16.02 -6.08
CA ASN A 38 6.31 -16.56 -5.21
C ASN A 38 5.86 -17.82 -4.50
N GLN A 39 4.66 -17.82 -3.92
CA GLN A 39 4.11 -18.99 -3.24
C GLN A 39 3.91 -20.18 -4.19
N LYS A 40 3.44 -19.94 -5.42
CA LYS A 40 3.32 -20.98 -6.47
C LYS A 40 4.67 -21.59 -6.86
N LYS A 41 5.77 -20.84 -6.74
CA LYS A 41 7.13 -21.32 -6.96
C LYS A 41 7.76 -21.99 -5.73
N GLY A 42 7.01 -22.10 -4.62
CA GLY A 42 7.45 -22.78 -3.41
C GLY A 42 8.08 -21.87 -2.34
N THR A 43 8.13 -20.55 -2.56
CA THR A 43 8.55 -19.58 -1.54
C THR A 43 7.36 -19.27 -0.64
N LEU A 44 7.33 -19.88 0.55
CA LEU A 44 6.19 -19.79 1.47
C LEU A 44 6.35 -18.75 2.58
N GLU A 45 7.44 -17.99 2.57
CA GLU A 45 7.66 -16.87 3.47
C GLU A 45 8.42 -15.76 2.75
N GLY A 46 8.16 -14.51 3.10
CA GLY A 46 8.89 -13.40 2.52
C GLY A 46 8.31 -12.05 2.84
N ARG A 47 9.16 -11.05 2.64
CA ARG A 47 8.84 -9.63 2.77
C ARG A 47 9.35 -8.92 1.54
N ILE A 48 8.47 -8.31 0.79
CA ILE A 48 8.77 -7.62 -0.47
C ILE A 48 8.17 -6.22 -0.44
N PHE A 49 8.76 -5.32 -1.19
CA PHE A 49 8.22 -3.97 -1.31
C PHE A 49 8.36 -3.44 -2.73
N GLU A 50 7.55 -2.47 -3.05
CA GLU A 50 7.61 -1.67 -4.27
C GLU A 50 7.40 -0.20 -3.92
N MET A 51 8.14 0.68 -4.56
CA MET A 51 7.89 2.12 -4.57
C MET A 51 7.51 2.52 -5.99
N GLY A 52 6.42 3.24 -6.13
CA GLY A 52 5.97 3.66 -7.45
C GLY A 52 4.77 4.61 -7.39
N ASN A 53 4.46 5.20 -8.54
CA ASN A 53 3.35 6.13 -8.64
C ASN A 53 2.04 5.40 -8.92
N ILE A 54 0.99 5.87 -8.24
CA ILE A 54 -0.40 5.56 -8.54
C ILE A 54 -1.09 6.83 -9.06
N PHE A 55 -2.16 6.66 -9.82
CA PHE A 55 -2.82 7.76 -10.52
C PHE A 55 -4.32 7.74 -10.22
N ILE A 56 -4.80 8.73 -9.52
CA ILE A 56 -6.20 8.84 -9.11
C ILE A 56 -6.89 9.91 -9.94
N ALA A 57 -7.83 9.51 -10.79
CA ALA A 57 -8.69 10.46 -11.49
C ALA A 57 -9.70 11.05 -10.50
N LYS A 58 -9.87 12.37 -10.53
CA LYS A 58 -10.93 13.01 -9.76
C LYS A 58 -12.29 12.80 -10.42
N GLU A 59 -12.31 12.80 -11.77
CA GLU A 59 -13.50 12.54 -12.58
C GLU A 59 -13.13 11.89 -13.92
N LEU A 60 -14.09 11.24 -14.55
CA LEU A 60 -13.98 10.67 -15.90
C LEU A 60 -15.15 11.17 -16.76
N PRO A 61 -14.92 11.62 -18.02
CA PRO A 61 -13.61 11.79 -18.68
C PRO A 61 -12.72 12.83 -17.97
N LEU A 62 -11.39 12.68 -18.10
CA LEU A 62 -10.45 13.58 -17.45
C LEU A 62 -10.62 15.01 -17.95
N THR A 63 -10.84 15.95 -17.03
CA THR A 63 -10.86 17.41 -17.29
C THR A 63 -9.57 18.08 -16.80
N GLU A 64 -8.81 17.40 -15.94
CA GLU A 64 -7.51 17.84 -15.41
C GLU A 64 -6.55 16.64 -15.26
N TYR A 65 -5.28 16.91 -15.00
CA TYR A 65 -4.30 15.86 -14.72
C TYR A 65 -4.71 15.05 -13.49
N PRO A 66 -4.50 13.71 -13.51
CA PRO A 66 -4.77 12.86 -12.35
C PRO A 66 -3.89 13.27 -11.16
N ASP A 67 -4.37 12.97 -9.97
CA ASP A 67 -3.57 13.07 -8.76
C ASP A 67 -2.55 11.93 -8.75
N GLU A 68 -1.29 12.26 -9.00
CA GLU A 68 -0.15 11.35 -9.00
C GLU A 68 0.43 11.27 -7.59
N ARG A 69 0.52 10.05 -7.05
CA ARG A 69 1.01 9.78 -5.70
C ARG A 69 2.12 8.77 -5.72
N GLU A 70 3.29 9.19 -5.25
CA GLU A 70 4.36 8.25 -4.93
C GLU A 70 3.96 7.44 -3.70
N THR A 71 3.94 6.12 -3.86
CA THR A 71 3.39 5.18 -2.88
C THR A 71 4.42 4.10 -2.56
N LEU A 72 4.60 3.80 -1.28
CA LEU A 72 5.29 2.59 -0.82
C LEU A 72 4.24 1.51 -0.59
N CYS A 73 4.41 0.37 -1.25
CA CYS A 73 3.64 -0.83 -0.96
C CYS A 73 4.57 -1.90 -0.37
N VAL A 74 4.15 -2.51 0.73
CA VAL A 74 4.86 -3.62 1.39
C VAL A 74 3.94 -4.82 1.44
N GLY A 75 4.45 -5.98 1.03
CA GLY A 75 3.79 -7.26 1.15
C GLY A 75 4.60 -8.20 2.05
N VAL A 76 3.92 -8.84 2.99
CA VAL A 76 4.49 -9.82 3.92
C VAL A 76 3.65 -11.08 3.83
N PHE A 77 4.28 -12.25 3.78
CA PHE A 77 3.58 -13.52 3.72
C PHE A 77 4.35 -14.64 4.41
N GLY A 78 3.62 -15.55 5.04
CA GLY A 78 4.18 -16.69 5.78
C GLY A 78 3.30 -17.06 6.98
N GLU A 79 3.46 -18.30 7.48
CA GLU A 79 2.70 -18.81 8.63
C GLU A 79 3.06 -18.07 9.94
N GLU A 80 4.33 -17.70 10.10
CA GLU A 80 4.83 -16.99 11.30
C GLU A 80 4.65 -15.47 11.19
N GLU A 81 4.18 -14.96 10.05
CA GLU A 81 3.94 -13.54 9.85
C GLU A 81 2.58 -13.11 10.40
N SER A 82 2.47 -11.87 10.78
CA SER A 82 1.27 -11.34 11.43
C SER A 82 0.98 -9.88 11.06
N PHE A 83 -0.20 -9.42 11.42
CA PHE A 83 -0.52 -8.01 11.37
C PHE A 83 0.50 -7.15 12.13
N PHE A 84 1.01 -7.65 13.26
CA PHE A 84 2.00 -6.92 14.07
C PHE A 84 3.39 -6.88 13.42
N THR A 85 3.74 -7.90 12.62
CA THR A 85 4.95 -7.85 11.80
C THR A 85 4.89 -6.71 10.81
N LEU A 86 3.76 -6.60 10.08
CA LEU A 86 3.56 -5.53 9.12
C LEU A 86 3.51 -4.15 9.81
N LYS A 87 2.83 -4.06 10.95
CA LYS A 87 2.81 -2.84 11.77
C LYS A 87 4.21 -2.43 12.24
N GLY A 88 5.05 -3.39 12.66
CA GLY A 88 6.44 -3.13 13.03
C GLY A 88 7.27 -2.57 11.85
N ILE A 89 7.01 -3.03 10.62
CA ILE A 89 7.64 -2.46 9.42
C ILE A 89 7.17 -1.00 9.22
N ALA A 90 5.87 -0.71 9.42
CA ALA A 90 5.37 0.66 9.36
C ALA A 90 6.04 1.58 10.39
N GLU A 91 6.21 1.11 11.63
CA GLU A 91 6.93 1.86 12.69
C GLU A 91 8.40 2.12 12.30
N ASN A 92 9.09 1.14 11.69
CA ASN A 92 10.46 1.34 11.19
C ASN A 92 10.51 2.41 10.08
N VAL A 93 9.50 2.47 9.21
CA VAL A 93 9.38 3.55 8.21
C VAL A 93 9.16 4.89 8.88
N ALA A 94 8.30 4.96 9.91
CA ALA A 94 8.05 6.16 10.67
C ALA A 94 9.32 6.67 11.37
N ASP A 95 10.05 5.78 12.02
CA ASP A 95 11.33 6.09 12.67
C ASP A 95 12.38 6.61 11.68
N ALA A 96 12.50 5.96 10.51
CA ALA A 96 13.43 6.39 9.47
C ALA A 96 13.12 7.78 8.91
N LEU A 97 11.85 8.15 8.89
CA LEU A 97 11.36 9.46 8.44
C LEU A 97 11.25 10.50 9.56
N ASP A 98 11.54 10.10 10.81
CA ASP A 98 11.41 10.96 12.00
C ASP A 98 9.97 11.51 12.15
N VAL A 99 8.98 10.65 11.97
CA VAL A 99 7.55 10.94 12.12
C VAL A 99 6.89 9.95 13.08
N LYS A 100 5.67 10.25 13.50
CA LYS A 100 4.88 9.35 14.35
C LYS A 100 3.61 8.93 13.65
N PHE A 101 3.37 7.62 13.61
CA PHE A 101 2.12 7.08 13.12
C PHE A 101 1.13 6.83 14.25
N THR A 102 -0.14 7.08 13.96
CA THR A 102 -1.28 6.62 14.74
C THR A 102 -2.17 5.74 13.88
N TYR A 103 -2.90 4.84 14.51
CA TYR A 103 -3.66 3.81 13.81
C TYR A 103 -5.12 3.85 14.25
N GLN A 104 -6.03 3.70 13.30
CA GLN A 104 -7.46 3.57 13.54
C GLN A 104 -7.97 2.32 12.84
N THR A 105 -8.87 1.58 13.49
CA THR A 105 -9.53 0.44 12.85
C THR A 105 -10.29 0.90 11.62
N ALA A 106 -10.20 0.12 10.55
CA ALA A 106 -10.82 0.44 9.27
C ALA A 106 -11.35 -0.82 8.58
N GLU A 107 -12.22 -0.62 7.61
CA GLU A 107 -12.71 -1.68 6.74
C GLU A 107 -12.28 -1.42 5.30
N ARG A 108 -11.72 -2.45 4.66
CA ARG A 108 -11.41 -2.45 3.23
C ARG A 108 -11.88 -3.75 2.59
N PRO A 109 -12.45 -3.69 1.38
CA PRO A 109 -13.11 -4.86 0.77
C PRO A 109 -12.21 -6.09 0.63
N PHE A 110 -10.89 -5.90 0.44
CA PHE A 110 -9.92 -6.98 0.24
C PHE A 110 -9.11 -7.32 1.49
N LEU A 111 -9.32 -6.60 2.60
CA LEU A 111 -8.65 -6.84 3.87
C LEU A 111 -9.60 -7.43 4.92
N HIS A 112 -9.01 -8.14 5.87
CA HIS A 112 -9.74 -8.77 6.96
C HIS A 112 -10.34 -7.72 7.90
N PRO A 113 -11.64 -7.78 8.25
CA PRO A 113 -12.34 -6.70 8.95
C PRO A 113 -11.78 -6.37 10.33
N TYR A 114 -11.18 -7.37 11.01
CA TYR A 114 -10.62 -7.19 12.36
C TYR A 114 -9.10 -7.09 12.40
N GLN A 115 -8.43 -7.14 11.24
CA GLN A 115 -6.98 -7.01 11.11
C GLN A 115 -6.65 -6.00 10.01
N THR A 116 -7.29 -4.84 10.07
CA THR A 116 -7.11 -3.72 9.15
C THR A 116 -7.06 -2.43 9.93
N ALA A 117 -6.12 -1.57 9.59
CA ALA A 117 -6.02 -0.22 10.15
C ALA A 117 -5.68 0.80 9.08
N GLU A 118 -6.21 1.99 9.24
CA GLU A 118 -5.71 3.19 8.59
C GLU A 118 -4.55 3.77 9.37
N VAL A 119 -3.58 4.33 8.64
CA VAL A 119 -2.35 4.93 9.18
C VAL A 119 -2.44 6.44 9.02
N PHE A 120 -2.25 7.14 10.12
CA PHE A 120 -2.28 8.61 10.15
C PHE A 120 -0.92 9.14 10.62
N CYS A 121 -0.52 10.29 10.05
CA CYS A 121 0.62 11.07 10.48
C CYS A 121 0.15 12.51 10.73
N ASP A 122 0.31 13.04 11.95
CA ASP A 122 -0.22 14.33 12.39
C ASP A 122 -1.71 14.56 12.06
N GLY A 123 -2.52 13.51 12.25
CA GLY A 123 -3.95 13.54 11.99
C GLY A 123 -4.34 13.44 10.51
N GLN A 124 -3.39 13.41 9.58
CA GLN A 124 -3.65 13.20 8.16
C GLN A 124 -3.53 11.72 7.81
N LEU A 125 -4.53 11.20 7.08
CA LEU A 125 -4.48 9.83 6.53
C LEU A 125 -3.32 9.73 5.52
N VAL A 126 -2.40 8.79 5.78
CA VAL A 126 -1.22 8.54 4.92
C VAL A 126 -1.21 7.14 4.33
N GLY A 127 -2.12 6.26 4.73
CA GLY A 127 -2.17 4.93 4.16
C GLY A 127 -3.00 3.95 4.98
N TYR A 128 -2.75 2.70 4.74
CA TYR A 128 -3.43 1.59 5.43
C TYR A 128 -2.52 0.37 5.50
N LEU A 129 -2.85 -0.55 6.39
CA LEU A 129 -2.23 -1.87 6.47
C LEU A 129 -3.26 -2.92 6.94
N GLY A 130 -3.06 -4.16 6.53
CA GLY A 130 -3.96 -5.22 6.98
C GLY A 130 -3.62 -6.60 6.44
N LYS A 131 -4.28 -7.60 7.03
CA LYS A 131 -4.29 -8.98 6.55
C LYS A 131 -5.18 -9.08 5.31
N VAL A 132 -4.72 -9.77 4.29
CA VAL A 132 -5.54 -10.08 3.12
C VAL A 132 -6.66 -11.05 3.51
N ARG A 133 -7.87 -10.85 2.99
CA ARG A 133 -9.00 -11.77 3.22
C ARG A 133 -8.69 -13.15 2.67
N TYR A 134 -9.23 -14.16 3.35
CA TYR A 134 -9.07 -15.54 2.94
C TYR A 134 -9.58 -15.78 1.51
N GLU A 135 -10.73 -15.22 1.16
CA GLU A 135 -11.35 -15.36 -0.16
C GLU A 135 -10.42 -14.84 -1.27
N ILE A 136 -9.72 -13.74 -1.03
CA ILE A 136 -8.74 -13.19 -2.00
C ILE A 136 -7.49 -14.09 -2.07
N CYS A 137 -7.04 -14.61 -0.93
CA CYS A 137 -5.92 -15.56 -0.91
C CYS A 137 -6.26 -16.84 -1.69
N ASP A 138 -7.48 -17.35 -1.54
CA ASP A 138 -7.99 -18.53 -2.23
C ASP A 138 -8.10 -18.28 -3.73
N ASP A 139 -8.72 -17.17 -4.15
CA ASP A 139 -8.83 -16.75 -5.57
C ASP A 139 -7.47 -16.62 -6.26
N LEU A 140 -6.42 -16.27 -5.50
CA LEU A 140 -5.05 -16.12 -6.00
C LEU A 140 -4.19 -17.38 -5.80
N ASP A 141 -4.77 -18.50 -5.34
CA ASP A 141 -4.06 -19.75 -4.99
C ASP A 141 -2.90 -19.54 -3.99
N MET A 142 -3.08 -18.67 -3.03
CA MET A 142 -2.09 -18.47 -1.96
C MET A 142 -2.24 -19.56 -0.90
N ARG A 143 -1.11 -20.11 -0.44
CA ARG A 143 -1.04 -21.24 0.52
C ARG A 143 -0.84 -20.80 1.95
N VAL A 144 -0.27 -19.63 2.15
CA VAL A 144 0.02 -19.05 3.46
C VAL A 144 -0.56 -17.65 3.56
N PRO A 145 -0.84 -17.14 4.77
CA PRO A 145 -1.39 -15.80 4.98
C PRO A 145 -0.53 -14.71 4.33
N ALA A 146 -1.19 -13.67 3.84
CA ALA A 146 -0.57 -12.48 3.30
C ALA A 146 -1.09 -11.22 3.98
N TYR A 147 -0.21 -10.24 4.07
CA TYR A 147 -0.46 -8.92 4.67
C TYR A 147 0.07 -7.86 3.74
N VAL A 148 -0.63 -6.74 3.62
CA VAL A 148 -0.25 -5.66 2.71
C VAL A 148 -0.42 -4.30 3.37
N MET A 149 0.49 -3.37 3.03
CA MET A 149 0.49 -1.99 3.46
C MET A 149 0.73 -1.10 2.25
N GLU A 150 0.02 0.02 2.16
CA GLU A 150 0.37 1.14 1.28
C GLU A 150 0.49 2.43 2.09
N LEU A 151 1.52 3.22 1.80
CA LEU A 151 1.78 4.53 2.40
C LEU A 151 2.03 5.58 1.31
N ASP A 152 1.38 6.73 1.41
CA ASP A 152 1.60 7.90 0.54
C ASP A 152 2.92 8.59 0.94
N LEU A 153 3.97 8.35 0.16
CA LEU A 153 5.30 8.91 0.41
C LEU A 153 5.36 10.42 0.14
N ARG A 154 4.51 10.93 -0.75
CA ARG A 154 4.43 12.36 -1.04
C ARG A 154 4.03 13.16 0.21
N VAL A 155 3.04 12.65 0.96
CA VAL A 155 2.61 13.28 2.22
C VAL A 155 3.70 13.15 3.29
N LEU A 156 4.32 11.98 3.39
CA LEU A 156 5.37 11.71 4.37
C LEU A 156 6.64 12.52 4.10
N SER A 157 7.07 12.65 2.84
CA SER A 157 8.27 13.41 2.47
C SER A 157 8.17 14.91 2.81
N GLN A 158 6.97 15.47 2.80
CA GLN A 158 6.74 16.86 3.20
C GLN A 158 6.96 17.10 4.70
N ARG A 159 7.02 16.04 5.50
CA ARG A 159 7.17 16.07 6.96
C ARG A 159 8.57 15.71 7.42
N TYR A 160 9.35 15.04 6.55
CA TYR A 160 10.71 14.64 6.83
C TYR A 160 11.59 15.81 7.23
N GLY A 161 12.24 15.69 8.37
CA GLY A 161 13.24 16.66 8.85
C GLY A 161 12.71 18.01 9.32
N LYS A 162 11.38 18.21 9.45
CA LYS A 162 10.82 19.49 9.96
C LYS A 162 11.25 19.81 11.38
N ASP A 163 11.52 18.80 12.20
CA ASP A 163 11.91 18.96 13.60
C ASP A 163 13.39 18.71 13.86
N ARG A 164 14.20 18.51 12.81
CA ARG A 164 15.65 18.32 12.95
C ARG A 164 16.36 19.64 13.20
N VAL A 165 16.63 19.93 14.47
CA VAL A 165 17.49 21.04 14.88
C VAL A 165 18.94 20.53 14.97
N PHE A 166 19.85 21.11 14.18
CA PHE A 166 21.27 20.83 14.32
C PHE A 166 21.76 21.38 15.67
N THR A 167 22.21 20.51 16.57
CA THR A 167 22.88 20.90 17.80
C THR A 167 24.39 20.73 17.59
N PRO A 168 25.19 21.83 17.58
CA PRO A 168 26.64 21.73 17.49
C PRO A 168 27.19 20.94 18.68
N ILE A 169 28.10 20.02 18.40
CA ILE A 169 28.85 19.32 19.45
C ILE A 169 29.79 20.37 20.09
N SER A 170 29.61 20.62 21.38
CA SER A 170 30.49 21.50 22.16
C SER A 170 31.81 20.83 22.51
#